data_85472ff7e95bd0b7211ecca6b44ee3f4
#
_entry.id   85472ff7e95bd0b7211ecca6b44ee3f4
#
_cell.length_a   1.000
_cell.length_b   1.000
_cell.length_c   1.000
_cell.angle_alpha   90.00
_cell.angle_beta   90.00
_cell.angle_gamma   90.00
#
_symmetry.space_group_name_H-M   'P 1'
#
loop_
_entity.id
_entity.type
_entity.pdbx_description
1 polymer ?
#
loop_
_entity_poly.entity_id
_entity_poly.type
_entity_poly.pdbx_seq_one_letter_code
_entity_poly.pdbx_strand_id
1 'polypeptide(L)'
;MTKLIELKGINKTYRNGDQELRVLKDIDLEVEEGEFVAIMGPSGSGKSTLMNVIGLLDRPTSGEYFLEGQEVGNLSEKKLARVRNEQIGFVFQQFFLLSKLNAFQNVELPLIYAGVHPAKRKELAEQYLEKVELHSRMHHLPSELSGGQKQRVAIARALVNQPAIVLADEPTGALDTKTGEQIMDLLTKLNQEGKTIIMVTHEPEIAAFAHRRIVIRDGVISSDSKLERGT
;
A
#
# COMPACT_ATOMS: atom_id res chain seq x y z
N MET A 1 -5.48 7.94 19.99
CA MET A 1 -4.77 7.18 18.95
C MET A 1 -3.86 8.15 18.22
N THR A 2 -2.70 7.72 17.77
CA THR A 2 -1.70 8.60 17.13
C THR A 2 -2.04 8.73 15.64
N LYS A 3 -2.11 9.97 15.13
CA LYS A 3 -2.30 10.20 13.69
C LYS A 3 -1.05 9.74 12.95
N LEU A 4 -1.24 8.78 12.05
CA LEU A 4 -0.17 8.26 11.21
C LEU A 4 -0.04 9.05 9.91
N ILE A 5 -1.18 9.33 9.27
CA ILE A 5 -1.30 10.16 8.07
C ILE A 5 -2.18 11.36 8.37
N GLU A 6 -1.77 12.55 7.93
CA GLU A 6 -2.60 13.74 7.92
C GLU A 6 -2.40 14.47 6.58
N LEU A 7 -3.45 14.53 5.78
CA LEU A 7 -3.53 15.30 4.54
C LEU A 7 -4.42 16.51 4.78
N LYS A 8 -3.95 17.70 4.42
CA LYS A 8 -4.67 18.97 4.59
C LYS A 8 -4.76 19.70 3.25
N GLY A 9 -5.98 19.85 2.74
CA GLY A 9 -6.27 20.57 1.51
C GLY A 9 -5.47 20.07 0.31
N ILE A 10 -5.26 18.75 0.19
CA ILE A 10 -4.44 18.17 -0.88
C ILE A 10 -5.13 18.35 -2.22
N ASN A 11 -4.43 18.98 -3.13
CA ASN A 11 -4.80 19.13 -4.53
C ASN A 11 -3.80 18.43 -5.43
N LYS A 12 -4.30 17.81 -6.51
CA LYS A 12 -3.45 17.25 -7.56
C LYS A 12 -3.97 17.64 -8.93
N THR A 13 -3.16 18.35 -9.69
CA THR A 13 -3.41 18.75 -11.07
C THR A 13 -2.32 18.23 -11.97
N TYR A 14 -2.70 17.53 -13.03
CA TYR A 14 -1.78 17.15 -14.11
C TYR A 14 -1.89 18.15 -15.26
N ARG A 15 -0.76 18.48 -15.87
CA ARG A 15 -0.68 19.36 -17.03
C ARG A 15 -0.21 18.58 -18.24
N ASN A 16 -0.94 18.67 -19.33
CA ASN A 16 -0.56 18.12 -20.62
C ASN A 16 -0.72 19.21 -21.68
N GLY A 17 0.40 19.90 -21.98
CA GLY A 17 0.37 21.12 -22.78
C GLY A 17 -0.46 22.21 -22.09
N ASP A 18 -1.44 22.76 -22.83
CA ASP A 18 -2.33 23.81 -22.33
C ASP A 18 -3.53 23.27 -21.53
N GLN A 19 -3.68 21.95 -21.43
CA GLN A 19 -4.78 21.33 -20.68
C GLN A 19 -4.37 21.04 -19.25
N GLU A 20 -5.20 21.49 -18.32
CA GLU A 20 -5.08 21.15 -16.89
C GLU A 20 -6.20 20.19 -16.47
N LEU A 21 -5.81 19.09 -15.85
CA LEU A 21 -6.75 18.13 -15.27
C LEU A 21 -6.57 18.10 -13.76
N ARG A 22 -7.47 18.73 -13.02
CA ARG A 22 -7.50 18.68 -11.56
C ARG A 22 -8.17 17.38 -11.11
N VAL A 23 -7.35 16.43 -10.63
CA VAL A 23 -7.78 15.05 -10.26
C VAL A 23 -8.15 14.94 -8.80
N LEU A 24 -7.42 15.62 -7.89
CA LEU A 24 -7.78 15.72 -6.47
C LEU A 24 -8.07 17.17 -6.12
N LYS A 25 -9.11 17.39 -5.30
CA LYS A 25 -9.66 18.70 -4.98
C LYS A 25 -9.90 18.80 -3.48
N ASP A 26 -9.02 19.55 -2.80
CA ASP A 26 -9.12 19.87 -1.38
C ASP A 26 -9.40 18.62 -0.51
N ILE A 27 -8.52 17.62 -0.64
CA ILE A 27 -8.64 16.38 0.13
C ILE A 27 -8.08 16.61 1.53
N ASP A 28 -8.97 16.48 2.53
CA ASP A 28 -8.62 16.35 3.94
C ASP A 28 -8.83 14.90 4.36
N LEU A 29 -7.78 14.27 4.90
CA LEU A 29 -7.83 12.87 5.34
C LEU A 29 -6.88 12.65 6.51
N GLU A 30 -7.38 12.02 7.56
CA GLU A 30 -6.57 11.54 8.68
C GLU A 30 -6.69 10.02 8.76
N VAL A 31 -5.56 9.33 8.95
CA VAL A 31 -5.54 7.88 9.22
C VAL A 31 -4.76 7.66 10.51
N GLU A 32 -5.34 6.91 11.43
CA GLU A 32 -4.73 6.54 12.70
C GLU A 32 -3.91 5.25 12.57
N GLU A 33 -2.93 5.08 13.45
CA GLU A 33 -2.14 3.85 13.52
C GLU A 33 -3.04 2.64 13.82
N GLY A 34 -2.84 1.54 13.07
CA GLY A 34 -3.62 0.30 13.20
C GLY A 34 -4.97 0.33 12.47
N GLU A 35 -5.36 1.41 11.79
CA GLU A 35 -6.58 1.40 10.98
C GLU A 35 -6.45 0.49 9.75
N PHE A 36 -7.56 -0.14 9.38
CA PHE A 36 -7.75 -0.76 8.07
C PHE A 36 -8.78 0.04 7.29
N VAL A 37 -8.33 0.77 6.28
CA VAL A 37 -9.13 1.71 5.49
C VAL A 37 -9.30 1.18 4.07
N ALA A 38 -10.52 1.19 3.55
CA ALA A 38 -10.81 0.95 2.14
C ALA A 38 -11.19 2.26 1.44
N ILE A 39 -10.45 2.61 0.37
CA ILE A 39 -10.75 3.74 -0.51
C ILE A 39 -11.48 3.21 -1.74
N MET A 40 -12.70 3.66 -1.93
CA MET A 40 -13.60 3.24 -3.00
C MET A 40 -14.01 4.41 -3.90
N GLY A 41 -14.61 4.09 -5.02
CA GLY A 41 -15.18 5.06 -5.96
C GLY A 41 -15.15 4.56 -7.40
N PRO A 42 -15.85 5.21 -8.33
CA PRO A 42 -15.87 4.82 -9.75
C PRO A 42 -14.48 4.95 -10.39
N SER A 43 -14.33 4.35 -11.58
CA SER A 43 -13.11 4.54 -12.38
C SER A 43 -12.91 6.04 -12.68
N GLY A 44 -11.67 6.52 -12.61
CA GLY A 44 -11.34 7.92 -12.87
C GLY A 44 -11.65 8.90 -11.72
N SER A 45 -12.17 8.43 -10.56
CA SER A 45 -12.51 9.31 -9.43
C SER A 45 -11.32 9.91 -8.68
N GLY A 46 -10.08 9.43 -8.92
CA GLY A 46 -8.88 9.91 -8.24
C GLY A 46 -8.27 8.96 -7.21
N LYS A 47 -8.81 7.74 -7.01
CA LYS A 47 -8.31 6.75 -6.02
C LYS A 47 -6.82 6.45 -6.15
N SER A 48 -6.38 6.03 -7.33
CA SER A 48 -4.97 5.69 -7.58
C SER A 48 -4.07 6.93 -7.47
N THR A 49 -4.57 8.11 -7.83
CA THR A 49 -3.85 9.37 -7.62
C THR A 49 -3.67 9.67 -6.13
N LEU A 50 -4.74 9.51 -5.32
CA LEU A 50 -4.64 9.68 -3.87
C LEU A 50 -3.68 8.67 -3.26
N MET A 51 -3.77 7.39 -3.67
CA MET A 51 -2.84 6.36 -3.23
C MET A 51 -1.39 6.67 -3.60
N ASN A 52 -1.13 7.20 -4.80
CA ASN A 52 0.21 7.61 -5.22
C ASN A 52 0.73 8.79 -4.38
N VAL A 53 -0.13 9.74 -4.00
CA VAL A 53 0.24 10.84 -3.10
C VAL A 53 0.56 10.30 -1.71
N ILE A 54 -0.30 9.48 -1.12
CA ILE A 54 -0.07 8.84 0.18
C ILE A 54 1.22 8.01 0.15
N GLY A 55 1.43 7.29 -0.96
CA GLY A 55 2.60 6.44 -1.18
C GLY A 55 3.90 7.18 -1.49
N LEU A 56 3.87 8.52 -1.54
CA LEU A 56 5.03 9.35 -1.92
C LEU A 56 5.60 8.97 -3.30
N LEU A 57 4.77 8.39 -4.19
CA LEU A 57 5.10 8.09 -5.59
C LEU A 57 4.85 9.31 -6.47
N ASP A 58 3.96 10.20 -6.04
CA ASP A 58 3.66 11.47 -6.69
C ASP A 58 3.50 12.57 -5.64
N ARG A 59 3.79 13.82 -6.01
CA ARG A 59 3.66 14.96 -5.12
C ARG A 59 2.31 15.63 -5.32
N PRO A 60 1.67 16.12 -4.25
CA PRO A 60 0.53 17.01 -4.40
C PRO A 60 0.96 18.31 -5.13
N THR A 61 0.03 18.93 -5.83
CA THR A 61 0.25 20.26 -6.43
C THR A 61 0.19 21.35 -5.38
N SER A 62 -0.65 21.18 -4.35
CA SER A 62 -0.76 22.04 -3.17
C SER A 62 -1.38 21.26 -2.01
N GLY A 63 -1.32 21.84 -0.81
CA GLY A 63 -1.74 21.23 0.43
C GLY A 63 -0.55 20.71 1.23
N GLU A 64 -0.82 20.17 2.42
CA GLU A 64 0.20 19.68 3.34
C GLU A 64 0.01 18.18 3.60
N TYR A 65 1.10 17.43 3.62
CA TYR A 65 1.10 16.00 3.95
C TYR A 65 2.07 15.70 5.08
N PHE A 66 1.53 15.19 6.18
CA PHE A 66 2.29 14.75 7.35
C PHE A 66 2.19 13.22 7.47
N LEU A 67 3.34 12.57 7.64
CA LEU A 67 3.50 11.15 7.95
C LEU A 67 4.20 11.03 9.31
N GLU A 68 3.58 10.36 10.28
CA GLU A 68 4.06 10.30 11.68
C GLU A 68 4.40 11.69 12.27
N GLY A 69 3.58 12.70 11.94
CA GLY A 69 3.78 14.08 12.38
C GLY A 69 4.91 14.84 11.65
N GLN A 70 5.65 14.20 10.76
CA GLN A 70 6.66 14.84 9.92
C GLN A 70 6.06 15.33 8.61
N GLU A 71 6.24 16.59 8.26
CA GLU A 71 5.87 17.10 6.94
C GLU A 71 6.75 16.46 5.87
N VAL A 72 6.12 15.72 4.93
CA VAL A 72 6.84 15.00 3.87
C VAL A 72 6.68 15.64 2.49
N GLY A 73 5.69 16.51 2.29
CA GLY A 73 5.40 17.13 1.00
C GLY A 73 6.57 17.90 0.39
N ASN A 74 7.38 18.54 1.23
CA ASN A 74 8.49 19.41 0.84
C ASN A 74 9.88 18.75 0.92
N LEU A 75 9.97 17.45 1.18
CA LEU A 75 11.24 16.73 1.25
C LEU A 75 11.91 16.62 -0.13
N SER A 76 13.25 16.57 -0.16
CA SER A 76 14.00 16.29 -1.39
C SER A 76 13.71 14.85 -1.89
N GLU A 77 13.86 14.60 -3.20
CA GLU A 77 13.64 13.28 -3.80
C GLU A 77 14.41 12.15 -3.09
N LYS A 78 15.65 12.41 -2.69
CA LYS A 78 16.46 11.44 -1.94
C LYS A 78 15.85 11.10 -0.57
N LYS A 79 15.32 12.10 0.14
CA LYS A 79 14.65 11.90 1.43
C LYS A 79 13.31 11.18 1.25
N LEU A 80 12.52 11.58 0.24
CA LEU A 80 11.26 10.89 -0.10
C LEU A 80 11.48 9.42 -0.44
N ALA A 81 12.50 9.11 -1.26
CA ALA A 81 12.83 7.73 -1.60
C ALA A 81 13.18 6.90 -0.35
N ARG A 82 13.88 7.51 0.61
CA ARG A 82 14.19 6.85 1.88
C ARG A 82 12.95 6.62 2.74
N VAL A 83 12.12 7.65 2.95
CA VAL A 83 10.86 7.54 3.70
C VAL A 83 9.96 6.48 3.07
N ARG A 84 9.82 6.50 1.73
CA ARG A 84 9.03 5.50 1.01
C ARG A 84 9.55 4.07 1.23
N ASN A 85 10.87 3.86 1.17
CA ASN A 85 11.44 2.53 1.38
C ASN A 85 11.31 2.03 2.83
N GLU A 86 11.43 2.93 3.81
CA GLU A 86 11.43 2.58 5.23
C GLU A 86 10.01 2.54 5.84
N GLN A 87 9.10 3.44 5.41
CA GLN A 87 7.82 3.66 6.06
C GLN A 87 6.61 3.11 5.29
N ILE A 88 6.76 2.78 3.99
CA ILE A 88 5.63 2.43 3.13
C ILE A 88 5.88 1.10 2.42
N GLY A 89 5.01 0.13 2.64
CA GLY A 89 4.97 -1.12 1.89
C GLY A 89 3.91 -1.07 0.79
N PHE A 90 4.24 -1.51 -0.42
CA PHE A 90 3.31 -1.53 -1.55
C PHE A 90 2.94 -2.94 -1.96
N VAL A 91 1.64 -3.16 -2.13
CA VAL A 91 1.04 -4.38 -2.69
C VAL A 91 0.17 -3.97 -3.88
N PHE A 92 0.46 -4.48 -5.08
CA PHE A 92 -0.23 -4.12 -6.32
C PHE A 92 -0.99 -5.31 -6.92
N GLN A 93 -1.99 -5.02 -7.72
CA GLN A 93 -2.77 -6.01 -8.48
C GLN A 93 -1.88 -6.90 -9.36
N GLN A 94 -0.90 -6.33 -10.04
CA GLN A 94 0.01 -7.06 -10.96
C GLN A 94 1.28 -7.57 -10.27
N PHE A 95 1.32 -7.61 -8.92
CA PHE A 95 2.42 -8.10 -8.09
C PHE A 95 3.74 -7.31 -8.25
N PHE A 96 4.11 -6.88 -9.43
CA PHE A 96 5.37 -6.20 -9.80
C PHE A 96 6.62 -6.87 -9.22
N LEU A 97 6.68 -8.20 -9.32
CA LEU A 97 7.89 -8.94 -8.98
C LEU A 97 8.91 -8.81 -10.12
N LEU A 98 10.17 -8.69 -9.76
CA LEU A 98 11.26 -8.70 -10.70
C LEU A 98 11.44 -10.14 -11.23
N SER A 99 11.14 -10.37 -12.50
CA SER A 99 11.04 -11.69 -13.11
C SER A 99 12.33 -12.49 -13.14
N LYS A 100 13.49 -11.82 -13.07
CA LYS A 100 14.83 -12.44 -13.03
C LYS A 100 15.32 -12.74 -11.62
N LEU A 101 14.60 -12.31 -10.60
CA LEU A 101 14.91 -12.55 -9.19
C LEU A 101 13.95 -13.60 -8.64
N ASN A 102 14.43 -14.52 -7.82
CA ASN A 102 13.59 -15.48 -7.11
C ASN A 102 12.77 -14.79 -5.99
N ALA A 103 11.90 -15.54 -5.30
CA ALA A 103 11.05 -15.00 -4.25
C ALA A 103 11.87 -14.36 -3.11
N PHE A 104 12.95 -15.03 -2.67
CA PHE A 104 13.84 -14.51 -1.64
C PHE A 104 14.47 -13.17 -2.05
N GLN A 105 15.04 -13.10 -3.25
CA GLN A 105 15.70 -11.90 -3.77
C GLN A 105 14.72 -10.73 -3.95
N ASN A 106 13.46 -11.02 -4.36
CA ASN A 106 12.42 -10.00 -4.43
C ASN A 106 12.10 -9.42 -3.04
N VAL A 107 12.03 -10.25 -2.00
CA VAL A 107 11.76 -9.82 -0.63
C VAL A 107 12.98 -9.13 0.00
N GLU A 108 14.20 -9.56 -0.32
CA GLU A 108 15.45 -8.96 0.18
C GLU A 108 15.68 -7.54 -0.37
N LEU A 109 15.16 -7.23 -1.55
CA LEU A 109 15.49 -6.00 -2.29
C LEU A 109 15.28 -4.69 -1.50
N PRO A 110 14.16 -4.46 -0.79
CA PRO A 110 13.98 -3.25 0.02
C PRO A 110 15.03 -3.10 1.13
N LEU A 111 15.48 -4.22 1.71
CA LEU A 111 16.52 -4.22 2.74
C LEU A 111 17.89 -3.81 2.20
N ILE A 112 18.17 -4.11 0.92
CA ILE A 112 19.39 -3.65 0.23
C ILE A 112 19.37 -2.13 0.12
N TYR A 113 18.25 -1.54 -0.29
CA TYR A 113 18.10 -0.08 -0.38
C TYR A 113 18.11 0.61 0.99
N ALA A 114 17.67 -0.07 2.05
CA ALA A 114 17.75 0.40 3.43
C ALA A 114 19.18 0.30 4.01
N GLY A 115 20.14 -0.32 3.28
CA GLY A 115 21.53 -0.48 3.73
C GLY A 115 21.70 -1.53 4.84
N VAL A 116 20.74 -2.45 5.01
CA VAL A 116 20.81 -3.52 6.02
C VAL A 116 21.96 -4.48 5.71
N HIS A 117 22.68 -4.89 6.75
CA HIS A 117 23.82 -5.81 6.61
C HIS A 117 23.41 -7.17 6.01
N PRO A 118 24.20 -7.80 5.11
CA PRO A 118 23.83 -9.03 4.39
C PRO A 118 23.28 -10.17 5.25
N ALA A 119 23.93 -10.46 6.39
CA ALA A 119 23.47 -11.53 7.29
C ALA A 119 22.05 -11.26 7.84
N LYS A 120 21.75 -9.99 8.20
CA LYS A 120 20.42 -9.60 8.71
C LYS A 120 19.37 -9.56 7.61
N ARG A 121 19.76 -9.17 6.37
CA ARG A 121 18.84 -9.23 5.22
C ARG A 121 18.36 -10.66 4.97
N LYS A 122 19.27 -11.64 5.00
CA LYS A 122 18.94 -13.05 4.84
C LYS A 122 17.94 -13.51 5.87
N GLU A 123 18.23 -13.26 7.16
CA GLU A 123 17.35 -13.61 8.28
C GLU A 123 15.94 -13.04 8.12
N LEU A 124 15.86 -11.72 7.82
CA LEU A 124 14.57 -11.04 7.67
C LEU A 124 13.80 -11.54 6.45
N ALA A 125 14.45 -11.71 5.29
CA ALA A 125 13.77 -12.19 4.10
C ALA A 125 13.21 -13.61 4.28
N GLU A 126 13.96 -14.51 4.92
CA GLU A 126 13.49 -15.86 5.27
C GLU A 126 12.31 -15.81 6.24
N GLN A 127 12.39 -14.97 7.29
CA GLN A 127 11.32 -14.79 8.28
C GLN A 127 10.01 -14.30 7.63
N TYR A 128 10.07 -13.32 6.74
CA TYR A 128 8.87 -12.79 6.09
C TYR A 128 8.31 -13.73 5.02
N LEU A 129 9.14 -14.54 4.35
CA LEU A 129 8.67 -15.61 3.48
C LEU A 129 7.99 -16.73 4.26
N GLU A 130 8.48 -17.06 5.45
CA GLU A 130 7.81 -18.01 6.34
C GLU A 130 6.47 -17.46 6.83
N LYS A 131 6.41 -16.16 7.21
CA LYS A 131 5.17 -15.48 7.65
C LYS A 131 4.06 -15.53 6.60
N VAL A 132 4.41 -15.56 5.32
CA VAL A 132 3.44 -15.70 4.21
C VAL A 132 3.34 -17.13 3.66
N GLU A 133 3.86 -18.13 4.38
CA GLU A 133 3.81 -19.57 4.03
C GLU A 133 4.52 -19.92 2.72
N LEU A 134 5.63 -19.25 2.40
CA LEU A 134 6.40 -19.46 1.18
C LEU A 134 7.86 -19.83 1.40
N HIS A 135 8.25 -20.25 2.60
CA HIS A 135 9.62 -20.67 2.90
C HIS A 135 10.12 -21.77 1.95
N SER A 136 9.31 -22.79 1.67
CA SER A 136 9.66 -23.89 0.74
C SER A 136 9.76 -23.45 -0.74
N ARG A 137 9.29 -22.23 -1.08
CA ARG A 137 9.28 -21.66 -2.43
C ARG A 137 10.24 -20.49 -2.60
N MET A 138 11.07 -20.18 -1.61
CA MET A 138 11.91 -18.98 -1.59
C MET A 138 12.90 -18.88 -2.78
N HIS A 139 13.29 -20.02 -3.36
CA HIS A 139 14.21 -20.05 -4.50
C HIS A 139 13.52 -20.10 -5.87
N HIS A 140 12.18 -20.15 -5.91
CA HIS A 140 11.42 -20.16 -7.16
C HIS A 140 11.40 -18.78 -7.81
N LEU A 141 11.48 -18.76 -9.14
CA LEU A 141 11.27 -17.57 -9.95
C LEU A 141 9.76 -17.22 -10.01
N PRO A 142 9.38 -15.97 -10.27
CA PRO A 142 7.98 -15.59 -10.42
C PRO A 142 7.22 -16.42 -11.48
N SER A 143 7.88 -16.89 -12.53
CA SER A 143 7.29 -17.76 -13.55
C SER A 143 6.88 -19.15 -13.03
N GLU A 144 7.46 -19.57 -11.90
CA GLU A 144 7.22 -20.89 -11.28
C GLU A 144 6.19 -20.83 -10.14
N LEU A 145 5.67 -19.61 -9.85
CA LEU A 145 4.73 -19.35 -8.77
C LEU A 145 3.31 -19.12 -9.31
N SER A 146 2.30 -19.63 -8.58
CA SER A 146 0.89 -19.27 -8.84
C SER A 146 0.62 -17.78 -8.58
N GLY A 147 -0.53 -17.26 -9.03
CA GLY A 147 -0.94 -15.88 -8.77
C GLY A 147 -0.96 -15.54 -7.28
N GLY A 148 -1.59 -16.37 -6.46
CA GLY A 148 -1.63 -16.20 -5.01
C GLY A 148 -0.25 -16.26 -4.35
N GLN A 149 0.64 -17.15 -4.83
CA GLN A 149 2.02 -17.21 -4.34
C GLN A 149 2.81 -15.93 -4.71
N LYS A 150 2.64 -15.40 -5.93
CA LYS A 150 3.23 -14.11 -6.33
C LYS A 150 2.75 -12.97 -5.42
N GLN A 151 1.45 -12.95 -5.11
CA GLN A 151 0.89 -11.92 -4.23
C GLN A 151 1.43 -12.05 -2.81
N ARG A 152 1.57 -13.25 -2.27
CA ARG A 152 2.22 -13.49 -0.97
C ARG A 152 3.68 -13.02 -0.96
N VAL A 153 4.46 -13.24 -2.04
CA VAL A 153 5.82 -12.68 -2.17
C VAL A 153 5.78 -11.14 -2.18
N ALA A 154 4.83 -10.53 -2.91
CA ALA A 154 4.68 -9.08 -2.93
C ALA A 154 4.33 -8.51 -1.54
N ILE A 155 3.47 -9.20 -0.78
CA ILE A 155 3.15 -8.84 0.60
C ILE A 155 4.38 -8.98 1.52
N ALA A 156 5.14 -10.07 1.43
CA ALA A 156 6.37 -10.25 2.21
C ALA A 156 7.38 -9.13 1.90
N ARG A 157 7.56 -8.79 0.62
CA ARG A 157 8.41 -7.68 0.17
C ARG A 157 7.94 -6.34 0.74
N ALA A 158 6.62 -6.11 0.76
CA ALA A 158 6.06 -4.88 1.32
C ALA A 158 6.32 -4.74 2.83
N LEU A 159 6.38 -5.85 3.56
CA LEU A 159 6.48 -5.89 5.01
C LEU A 159 7.91 -5.93 5.55
N VAL A 160 8.89 -6.32 4.73
CA VAL A 160 10.23 -6.71 5.20
C VAL A 160 11.00 -5.60 5.91
N ASN A 161 10.77 -4.32 5.57
CA ASN A 161 11.30 -3.15 6.28
C ASN A 161 10.45 -2.75 7.50
N GLN A 162 9.43 -3.52 7.86
CA GLN A 162 8.50 -3.22 8.95
C GLN A 162 7.84 -1.83 8.82
N PRO A 163 7.25 -1.52 7.64
CA PRO A 163 6.73 -0.19 7.37
C PRO A 163 5.61 0.19 8.34
N ALA A 164 5.40 1.50 8.50
CA ALA A 164 4.27 2.04 9.27
C ALA A 164 2.94 1.80 8.55
N ILE A 165 2.96 1.79 7.20
CA ILE A 165 1.76 1.68 6.36
C ILE A 165 1.96 0.63 5.28
N VAL A 166 0.92 -0.15 5.01
CA VAL A 166 0.79 -0.99 3.81
C VAL A 166 -0.27 -0.40 2.90
N LEU A 167 0.13 -0.03 1.69
CA LEU A 167 -0.75 0.44 0.62
C LEU A 167 -1.04 -0.71 -0.34
N ALA A 168 -2.32 -1.09 -0.49
CA ALA A 168 -2.74 -2.20 -1.32
C ALA A 168 -3.65 -1.69 -2.46
N ASP A 169 -3.20 -1.77 -3.70
CA ASP A 169 -3.96 -1.37 -4.90
C ASP A 169 -4.56 -2.62 -5.55
N GLU A 170 -5.88 -2.78 -5.43
CA GLU A 170 -6.63 -3.92 -5.97
C GLU A 170 -5.95 -5.27 -5.66
N PRO A 171 -5.66 -5.60 -4.38
CA PRO A 171 -4.76 -6.69 -4.01
C PRO A 171 -5.24 -8.08 -4.45
N THR A 172 -6.51 -8.22 -4.82
CA THR A 172 -7.17 -9.46 -5.24
C THR A 172 -7.54 -9.48 -6.72
N GLY A 173 -7.46 -8.36 -7.43
CA GLY A 173 -8.03 -8.19 -8.77
C GLY A 173 -7.41 -9.04 -9.89
N ALA A 174 -6.27 -9.71 -9.65
CA ALA A 174 -5.65 -10.66 -10.58
C ALA A 174 -5.76 -12.13 -10.12
N LEU A 175 -6.60 -12.41 -9.09
CA LEU A 175 -6.72 -13.71 -8.46
C LEU A 175 -8.13 -14.27 -8.62
N ASP A 176 -8.26 -15.60 -8.53
CA ASP A 176 -9.57 -16.23 -8.35
C ASP A 176 -10.15 -15.92 -6.96
N THR A 177 -11.47 -16.05 -6.81
CA THR A 177 -12.20 -15.67 -5.59
C THR A 177 -11.60 -16.31 -4.34
N LYS A 178 -11.38 -17.63 -4.36
CA LYS A 178 -10.85 -18.37 -3.20
C LYS A 178 -9.46 -17.91 -2.81
N THR A 179 -8.59 -17.69 -3.79
CA THR A 179 -7.24 -17.18 -3.56
C THR A 179 -7.28 -15.73 -3.08
N GLY A 180 -8.20 -14.93 -3.61
CA GLY A 180 -8.45 -13.55 -3.17
C GLY A 180 -8.85 -13.48 -1.70
N GLU A 181 -9.79 -14.32 -1.26
CA GLU A 181 -10.18 -14.43 0.17
C GLU A 181 -8.98 -14.73 1.06
N GLN A 182 -8.13 -15.69 0.69
CA GLN A 182 -6.91 -16.02 1.46
C GLN A 182 -5.93 -14.83 1.56
N ILE A 183 -5.83 -13.99 0.53
CA ILE A 183 -5.02 -12.78 0.59
C ILE A 183 -5.65 -11.75 1.52
N MET A 184 -6.98 -11.60 1.49
CA MET A 184 -7.68 -10.68 2.41
C MET A 184 -7.58 -11.15 3.86
N ASP A 185 -7.68 -12.46 4.13
CA ASP A 185 -7.45 -13.02 5.46
C ASP A 185 -6.04 -12.72 5.96
N LEU A 186 -5.02 -12.86 5.10
CA LEU A 186 -3.65 -12.50 5.43
C LEU A 186 -3.51 -11.02 5.78
N LEU A 187 -4.08 -10.11 4.97
CA LEU A 187 -4.06 -8.67 5.26
C LEU A 187 -4.81 -8.33 6.55
N THR A 188 -5.97 -8.97 6.79
CA THR A 188 -6.73 -8.80 8.04
C THR A 188 -5.93 -9.24 9.26
N LYS A 189 -5.24 -10.38 9.19
CA LYS A 189 -4.35 -10.84 10.25
C LYS A 189 -3.22 -9.86 10.52
N LEU A 190 -2.59 -9.33 9.48
CA LEU A 190 -1.55 -8.30 9.61
C LEU A 190 -2.07 -7.04 10.28
N ASN A 191 -3.30 -6.62 9.96
CA ASN A 191 -3.93 -5.48 10.63
C ASN A 191 -4.22 -5.77 12.11
N GLN A 192 -4.70 -6.97 12.44
CA GLN A 192 -4.89 -7.41 13.82
C GLN A 192 -3.58 -7.45 14.63
N GLU A 193 -2.45 -7.64 13.95
CA GLU A 193 -1.10 -7.52 14.52
C GLU A 193 -0.64 -6.05 14.66
N GLY A 194 -1.50 -5.08 14.37
CA GLY A 194 -1.25 -3.64 14.53
C GLY A 194 -0.76 -2.92 13.27
N LYS A 195 -0.72 -3.57 12.09
CA LYS A 195 -0.32 -2.89 10.85
C LYS A 195 -1.44 -2.00 10.34
N THR A 196 -1.11 -0.76 9.97
CA THR A 196 -2.03 0.14 9.27
C THR A 196 -2.10 -0.26 7.80
N ILE A 197 -3.31 -0.46 7.28
CA ILE A 197 -3.54 -0.86 5.89
C ILE A 197 -4.49 0.14 5.23
N ILE A 198 -4.08 0.64 4.07
CA ILE A 198 -4.94 1.43 3.19
C ILE A 198 -5.08 0.66 1.88
N MET A 199 -6.28 0.26 1.56
CA MET A 199 -6.60 -0.53 0.39
C MET A 199 -7.45 0.29 -0.59
N VAL A 200 -7.09 0.28 -1.86
CA VAL A 200 -7.92 0.76 -2.95
C VAL A 200 -8.63 -0.43 -3.58
N THR A 201 -9.94 -0.37 -3.69
CA THR A 201 -10.74 -1.37 -4.40
C THR A 201 -12.03 -0.77 -4.94
N HIS A 202 -12.56 -1.35 -6.01
CA HIS A 202 -13.90 -1.05 -6.50
C HIS A 202 -14.93 -2.13 -6.12
N GLU A 203 -14.49 -3.23 -5.50
CA GLU A 203 -15.33 -4.36 -5.10
C GLU A 203 -15.87 -4.15 -3.67
N PRO A 204 -17.20 -4.07 -3.47
CA PRO A 204 -17.78 -3.88 -2.13
C PRO A 204 -17.46 -5.02 -1.15
N GLU A 205 -17.38 -6.26 -1.65
CA GLU A 205 -17.08 -7.44 -0.84
C GLU A 205 -15.65 -7.37 -0.28
N ILE A 206 -14.69 -6.92 -1.09
CA ILE A 206 -13.29 -6.73 -0.66
C ILE A 206 -13.21 -5.54 0.30
N ALA A 207 -13.95 -4.46 0.05
CA ALA A 207 -13.98 -3.30 0.95
C ALA A 207 -14.57 -3.63 2.33
N ALA A 208 -15.41 -4.66 2.44
CA ALA A 208 -16.01 -5.09 3.71
C ALA A 208 -15.00 -5.67 4.71
N PHE A 209 -13.80 -6.05 4.28
CA PHE A 209 -12.72 -6.44 5.20
C PHE A 209 -12.12 -5.27 5.99
N ALA A 210 -12.28 -4.03 5.49
CA ALA A 210 -11.79 -2.84 6.16
C ALA A 210 -12.77 -2.38 7.27
N HIS A 211 -12.23 -1.66 8.27
CA HIS A 211 -13.04 -1.08 9.37
C HIS A 211 -13.55 0.33 9.06
N ARG A 212 -13.03 0.96 8.01
CA ARG A 212 -13.41 2.30 7.58
C ARG A 212 -13.45 2.35 6.07
N ARG A 213 -14.49 2.97 5.54
CA ARG A 213 -14.71 3.13 4.11
C ARG A 213 -14.72 4.60 3.74
N ILE A 214 -13.85 4.96 2.80
CA ILE A 214 -13.77 6.29 2.21
C ILE A 214 -14.21 6.18 0.76
N VAL A 215 -15.16 7.01 0.33
CA VAL A 215 -15.61 7.03 -1.06
C VAL A 215 -15.14 8.31 -1.73
N ILE A 216 -14.43 8.17 -2.85
CA ILE A 216 -13.98 9.29 -3.68
C ILE A 216 -14.86 9.38 -4.93
N ARG A 217 -15.35 10.58 -5.23
CA ARG A 217 -16.07 10.92 -6.47
C ARG A 217 -15.57 12.25 -7.00
N ASP A 218 -15.28 12.31 -8.28
CA ASP A 218 -14.88 13.55 -8.99
C ASP A 218 -13.73 14.32 -8.30
N GLY A 219 -12.83 13.57 -7.66
CA GLY A 219 -11.65 14.11 -6.99
C GLY A 219 -11.88 14.65 -5.58
N VAL A 220 -13.05 14.43 -4.97
CA VAL A 220 -13.35 14.80 -3.58
C VAL A 220 -13.74 13.58 -2.74
N ILE A 221 -13.53 13.63 -1.44
CA ILE A 221 -14.09 12.63 -0.51
C ILE A 221 -15.58 12.91 -0.37
N SER A 222 -16.41 12.00 -0.87
CA SER A 222 -17.88 12.12 -0.82
C SER A 222 -18.49 11.51 0.43
N SER A 223 -17.81 10.51 1.03
CA SER A 223 -18.19 9.95 2.33
C SER A 223 -16.97 9.31 3.00
N ASP A 224 -17.01 9.32 4.32
CA ASP A 224 -16.04 8.69 5.21
C ASP A 224 -16.83 8.07 6.38
N SER A 225 -16.79 6.76 6.50
CA SER A 225 -17.63 6.04 7.47
C SER A 225 -16.83 4.92 8.12
N LYS A 226 -16.86 4.88 9.47
CA LYS A 226 -16.40 3.69 10.21
C LYS A 226 -17.46 2.61 10.07
N LEU A 227 -17.02 1.39 9.70
CA LEU A 227 -17.90 0.23 9.61
C LEU A 227 -17.94 -0.44 10.99
N GLU A 228 -19.15 -0.65 11.52
CA GLU A 228 -19.32 -1.45 12.73
C GLU A 228 -18.86 -2.88 12.43
N ARG A 229 -18.04 -3.44 13.34
CA ARG A 229 -17.69 -4.86 13.23
C ARG A 229 -18.99 -5.65 13.45
N GLY A 230 -19.42 -6.37 12.43
CA GLY A 230 -20.45 -7.39 12.63
C GLY A 230 -19.96 -8.37 13.69
N THR A 231 -20.67 -8.45 14.79
CA THR A 231 -20.46 -9.40 15.90
C THR A 231 -20.65 -10.83 15.41
#